data_b38306f62fe2568a19bece7169451bd5
#
_entry.id   b38306f62fe2568a19bece7169451bd5
#
_cell.length_a   1.000
_cell.length_b   1.000
_cell.length_c   1.000
_cell.angle_alpha   90.00
_cell.angle_beta   90.00
_cell.angle_gamma   90.00
#
_symmetry.space_group_name_H-M   'P 1'
#
loop_
_entity.id
_entity.type
_entity.pdbx_description
1 polymer ?
#
loop_
_entity_poly.entity_id
_entity_poly.type
_entity_poly.pdbx_seq_one_letter_code
_entity_poly.pdbx_strand_id
1 'polypeptide(L)'
;MWKVNNTINESYLKVFELDVIEPIFFMIQETVIGIEIGKIMLPLQRKDIWNQTNVFLTLSINKQKMFSYIMQKTISGRKLEDVFYDIIIGYDSTHVEYIYKLYCQQNHEVYKGNYSIPQSQVSGSFKELFVNFYYSNFFVDDNIWIILTGEQYNRGSFHKNFRTENSRLAVCPYCDMDTIVAISNISIEHFLPKSKFPLLAMNPYNLISSCTACNKAHEGKGEKVSDAPIITPYNEMIGDSADFLVDFLSGKITLNNKGGPEHENFFKLLKLDARYSEPFIFECVDDAAKSLFLTLSHYGSPTKESINSYISNTKERKEKLSFVLKSAIINYPQYKLYK
;
A
#
# COMPACT_ATOMS: atom_id res chain seq x y z
N MET A 1 -2.69 -12.60 -0.39
CA MET A 1 -2.43 -13.40 0.79
C MET A 1 -0.95 -13.79 0.92
N TRP A 2 -0.14 -13.24 0.01
CA TRP A 2 1.31 -13.49 -0.04
C TRP A 2 2.06 -12.49 0.83
N LYS A 3 3.05 -12.96 1.59
CA LYS A 3 3.99 -12.05 2.26
C LYS A 3 4.82 -11.30 1.22
N VAL A 4 5.01 -10.00 1.45
CA VAL A 4 5.75 -9.11 0.56
C VAL A 4 6.73 -8.23 1.32
N ASN A 5 7.72 -7.71 0.59
CA ASN A 5 8.69 -6.73 1.05
C ASN A 5 8.59 -5.45 0.20
N ASN A 6 9.10 -4.33 0.72
CA ASN A 6 9.06 -3.04 0.02
C ASN A 6 10.27 -2.15 0.35
N THR A 7 11.43 -2.77 0.66
CA THR A 7 12.64 -2.06 1.13
C THR A 7 13.27 -1.20 0.04
N ILE A 8 13.16 -1.63 -1.23
CA ILE A 8 13.66 -0.81 -2.35
C ILE A 8 12.86 0.49 -2.45
N ASN A 9 11.54 0.43 -2.40
CA ASN A 9 10.71 1.63 -2.42
C ASN A 9 10.83 2.44 -1.12
N GLU A 10 11.04 1.78 0.02
CA GLU A 10 11.32 2.46 1.28
C GLU A 10 12.52 3.39 1.17
N SER A 11 13.61 2.96 0.53
CA SER A 11 14.80 3.79 0.37
C SER A 11 14.51 5.12 -0.34
N TYR A 12 13.70 5.11 -1.39
CA TYR A 12 13.27 6.33 -2.09
C TYR A 12 12.34 7.19 -1.23
N LEU A 13 11.31 6.58 -0.66
CA LEU A 13 10.30 7.30 0.11
C LEU A 13 10.87 7.88 1.41
N LYS A 14 11.90 7.24 1.98
CA LYS A 14 12.62 7.78 3.14
C LYS A 14 13.43 9.04 2.79
N VAL A 15 14.05 9.09 1.61
CA VAL A 15 14.68 10.32 1.12
C VAL A 15 13.66 11.44 0.96
N PHE A 16 12.48 11.13 0.41
CA PHE A 16 11.38 12.10 0.30
C PHE A 16 10.91 12.60 1.68
N GLU A 17 10.79 11.74 2.66
CA GLU A 17 10.46 12.10 4.04
C GLU A 17 11.47 13.10 4.60
N LEU A 18 12.75 12.76 4.57
CA LEU A 18 13.82 13.55 5.17
C LEU A 18 14.11 14.87 4.42
N ASP A 19 13.95 14.87 3.11
CA ASP A 19 14.37 15.98 2.25
C ASP A 19 13.22 16.87 1.75
N VAL A 20 11.96 16.44 1.95
CA VAL A 20 10.79 17.23 1.54
C VAL A 20 9.81 17.41 2.70
N ILE A 21 9.32 16.29 3.29
CA ILE A 21 8.27 16.36 4.30
C ILE A 21 8.75 17.09 5.56
N GLU A 22 9.86 16.63 6.15
CA GLU A 22 10.40 17.23 7.38
C GLU A 22 10.78 18.71 7.20
N PRO A 23 11.52 19.12 6.16
CA PRO A 23 11.82 20.52 5.96
C PRO A 23 10.57 21.42 5.80
N ILE A 24 9.51 20.95 5.11
CA ILE A 24 8.27 21.70 5.00
C ILE A 24 7.61 21.87 6.37
N PHE A 25 7.55 20.82 7.19
CA PHE A 25 7.04 20.93 8.56
C PHE A 25 7.83 21.94 9.38
N PHE A 26 9.14 21.90 9.31
CA PHE A 26 10.00 22.82 10.09
C PHE A 26 9.90 24.26 9.59
N MET A 27 9.78 24.49 8.27
CA MET A 27 9.51 25.82 7.73
C MET A 27 8.15 26.36 8.20
N ILE A 28 7.11 25.53 8.22
CA ILE A 28 5.79 25.89 8.75
C ILE A 28 5.92 26.25 10.22
N GLN A 29 6.55 25.41 11.04
CA GLN A 29 6.70 25.62 12.49
C GLN A 29 7.49 26.90 12.79
N GLU A 30 8.61 27.11 12.11
CA GLU A 30 9.42 28.32 12.27
C GLU A 30 8.61 29.59 11.93
N THR A 31 7.83 29.55 10.84
CA THR A 31 7.00 30.68 10.41
C THR A 31 5.88 30.96 11.42
N VAL A 32 5.16 29.94 11.88
CA VAL A 32 4.07 30.08 12.86
C VAL A 32 4.59 30.67 14.17
N ILE A 33 5.70 30.12 14.69
CA ILE A 33 6.35 30.67 15.90
C ILE A 33 6.74 32.15 15.67
N GLY A 34 7.30 32.48 14.50
CA GLY A 34 7.66 33.85 14.15
C GLY A 34 6.47 34.81 14.18
N ILE A 35 5.29 34.33 13.75
CA ILE A 35 4.03 35.13 13.82
C ILE A 35 3.60 35.30 15.30
N GLU A 36 3.58 34.22 16.08
CA GLU A 36 3.15 34.23 17.47
C GLU A 36 3.97 35.17 18.37
N ILE A 37 5.29 35.23 18.11
CA ILE A 37 6.18 36.15 18.89
C ILE A 37 6.31 37.54 18.27
N GLY A 38 5.52 37.87 17.24
CA GLY A 38 5.48 39.19 16.62
C GLY A 38 6.69 39.54 15.75
N LYS A 39 7.54 38.58 15.40
CA LYS A 39 8.65 38.78 14.44
C LYS A 39 8.17 38.85 12.99
N ILE A 40 7.06 38.17 12.70
CA ILE A 40 6.41 38.15 11.40
C ILE A 40 5.05 38.77 11.56
N MET A 41 4.79 39.89 10.86
CA MET A 41 3.56 40.66 10.98
C MET A 41 2.50 40.19 9.99
N LEU A 42 1.26 40.05 10.46
CA LEU A 42 0.08 39.79 9.63
C LEU A 42 -0.67 41.11 9.31
N PRO A 43 -1.31 41.23 8.15
CA PRO A 43 -1.34 40.24 7.05
C PRO A 43 0.01 40.17 6.33
N LEU A 44 0.38 38.94 5.90
CA LEU A 44 1.61 38.75 5.12
C LEU A 44 1.48 39.51 3.77
N GLN A 45 2.45 40.34 3.47
CA GLN A 45 2.51 41.04 2.18
C GLN A 45 2.89 40.11 1.04
N ARG A 46 3.54 38.98 1.36
CA ARG A 46 4.06 37.99 0.41
C ARG A 46 3.75 36.57 0.90
N LYS A 47 3.39 35.70 -0.04
CA LYS A 47 3.14 34.27 0.26
C LYS A 47 4.41 33.42 0.33
N ASP A 48 5.51 33.91 -0.21
CA ASP A 48 6.81 33.22 -0.27
C ASP A 48 7.64 33.36 1.01
N ILE A 49 6.99 33.58 2.16
CA ILE A 49 7.65 33.69 3.48
C ILE A 49 8.50 32.43 3.82
N TRP A 50 8.15 31.29 3.28
CA TRP A 50 8.87 30.05 3.47
C TRP A 50 10.37 30.15 3.08
N ASN A 51 10.71 30.97 2.09
CA ASN A 51 12.09 31.16 1.62
C ASN A 51 12.95 32.04 2.56
N GLN A 52 12.35 32.62 3.59
CA GLN A 52 13.04 33.42 4.61
C GLN A 52 13.31 32.65 5.90
N THR A 53 12.83 31.41 6.00
CA THR A 53 13.08 30.55 7.17
C THR A 53 14.54 30.12 7.23
N ASN A 54 15.07 29.98 8.46
CA ASN A 54 16.42 29.44 8.65
C ASN A 54 16.54 28.03 8.07
N VAL A 55 15.45 27.24 8.18
CA VAL A 55 15.38 25.90 7.58
C VAL A 55 15.69 25.98 6.09
N PHE A 56 14.98 26.83 5.33
CA PHE A 56 15.25 26.99 3.89
C PHE A 56 16.65 27.53 3.60
N LEU A 57 17.10 28.53 4.31
CA LEU A 57 18.39 29.21 4.09
C LEU A 57 19.59 28.30 4.34
N THR A 58 19.44 27.27 5.19
CA THR A 58 20.49 26.29 5.49
C THR A 58 20.52 25.11 4.51
N LEU A 59 19.53 24.96 3.65
CA LEU A 59 19.53 23.94 2.61
C LEU A 59 20.61 24.18 1.55
N SER A 60 21.08 23.11 0.93
CA SER A 60 21.96 23.22 -0.25
C SER A 60 21.28 23.97 -1.39
N ILE A 61 22.05 24.63 -2.26
CA ILE A 61 21.51 25.39 -3.41
C ILE A 61 20.58 24.55 -4.28
N ASN A 62 20.89 23.27 -4.49
CA ASN A 62 20.03 22.39 -5.29
C ASN A 62 18.67 22.12 -4.58
N LYS A 63 18.69 21.93 -3.27
CA LYS A 63 17.44 21.77 -2.49
C LYS A 63 16.64 23.06 -2.44
N GLN A 64 17.29 24.21 -2.31
CA GLN A 64 16.60 25.51 -2.39
C GLN A 64 15.90 25.70 -3.76
N LYS A 65 16.57 25.36 -4.86
CA LYS A 65 15.96 25.37 -6.22
C LYS A 65 14.77 24.40 -6.31
N MET A 66 14.91 23.20 -5.75
CA MET A 66 13.81 22.23 -5.69
C MET A 66 12.61 22.79 -4.91
N PHE A 67 12.84 23.37 -3.72
CA PHE A 67 11.75 23.96 -2.93
C PHE A 67 11.09 25.13 -3.67
N SER A 68 11.87 26.00 -4.32
CA SER A 68 11.33 27.06 -5.17
C SER A 68 10.45 26.50 -6.30
N TYR A 69 10.84 25.37 -6.88
CA TYR A 69 10.05 24.70 -7.91
C TYR A 69 8.76 24.08 -7.35
N ILE A 70 8.83 23.33 -6.25
CA ILE A 70 7.65 22.63 -5.71
C ILE A 70 6.63 23.60 -5.12
N MET A 71 7.07 24.70 -4.51
CA MET A 71 6.17 25.73 -3.95
C MET A 71 5.32 26.39 -5.02
N GLN A 72 5.81 26.50 -6.25
CA GLN A 72 5.07 27.06 -7.39
C GLN A 72 4.21 26.01 -8.14
N LYS A 73 4.29 24.74 -7.77
CA LYS A 73 3.43 23.70 -8.38
C LYS A 73 1.96 23.97 -8.09
N THR A 74 1.17 23.93 -9.16
CA THR A 74 -0.28 24.19 -9.10
C THR A 74 -1.05 22.89 -9.24
N ILE A 75 -1.94 22.61 -8.31
CA ILE A 75 -2.86 21.47 -8.31
C ILE A 75 -4.28 22.00 -8.10
N SER A 76 -5.18 21.66 -9.02
CA SER A 76 -6.57 22.12 -8.96
C SER A 76 -6.72 23.64 -8.77
N GLY A 77 -5.83 24.42 -9.41
CA GLY A 77 -5.84 25.88 -9.34
C GLY A 77 -5.17 26.50 -8.12
N ARG A 78 -4.63 25.68 -7.20
CA ARG A 78 -3.91 26.15 -5.99
C ARG A 78 -2.44 25.77 -6.07
N LYS A 79 -1.55 26.67 -5.66
CA LYS A 79 -0.13 26.40 -5.50
C LYS A 79 0.17 25.79 -4.14
N LEU A 80 1.31 25.07 -4.01
CA LEU A 80 1.75 24.61 -2.70
C LEU A 80 1.99 25.77 -1.73
N GLU A 81 2.51 26.90 -2.20
CA GLU A 81 2.68 28.10 -1.36
C GLU A 81 1.34 28.65 -0.81
N ASP A 82 0.21 28.46 -1.52
CA ASP A 82 -1.11 28.83 -1.01
C ASP A 82 -1.53 27.89 0.14
N VAL A 83 -1.24 26.58 0.01
CA VAL A 83 -1.51 25.60 1.09
C VAL A 83 -0.62 25.86 2.29
N PHE A 84 0.66 26.15 2.07
CA PHE A 84 1.58 26.57 3.12
C PHE A 84 1.06 27.81 3.85
N TYR A 85 0.63 28.84 3.10
CA TYR A 85 0.05 30.04 3.65
C TYR A 85 -1.18 29.75 4.51
N ASP A 86 -2.11 28.94 4.03
CA ASP A 86 -3.31 28.60 4.78
C ASP A 86 -2.99 27.83 6.08
N ILE A 87 -1.92 27.02 6.09
CA ILE A 87 -1.48 26.36 7.31
C ILE A 87 -0.94 27.37 8.32
N ILE A 88 -0.05 28.28 7.90
CA ILE A 88 0.59 29.22 8.83
C ILE A 88 -0.35 30.26 9.41
N ILE A 89 -1.47 30.57 8.73
CA ILE A 89 -2.50 31.48 9.25
C ILE A 89 -3.64 30.77 9.97
N GLY A 90 -3.85 29.49 9.69
CA GLY A 90 -4.97 28.68 10.23
C GLY A 90 -4.65 27.89 11.47
N TYR A 91 -3.38 27.72 11.80
CA TYR A 91 -2.94 26.87 12.92
C TYR A 91 -1.88 27.58 13.77
N ASP A 92 -1.93 27.33 15.09
CA ASP A 92 -0.87 27.74 16.02
C ASP A 92 0.29 26.72 16.06
N SER A 93 1.39 27.12 16.70
CA SER A 93 2.59 26.29 16.82
C SER A 93 2.34 24.96 17.56
N THR A 94 1.44 24.97 18.54
CA THR A 94 1.05 23.79 19.30
C THR A 94 0.34 22.76 18.41
N HIS A 95 -0.56 23.26 17.53
CA HIS A 95 -1.27 22.39 16.61
C HIS A 95 -0.34 21.81 15.52
N VAL A 96 0.56 22.62 14.98
CA VAL A 96 1.57 22.17 14.00
C VAL A 96 2.47 21.09 14.63
N GLU A 97 2.93 21.31 15.86
CA GLU A 97 3.72 20.32 16.61
C GLU A 97 2.94 19.02 16.86
N TYR A 98 1.65 19.12 17.22
CA TYR A 98 0.77 17.98 17.39
C TYR A 98 0.65 17.16 16.08
N ILE A 99 0.43 17.80 14.94
CA ILE A 99 0.34 17.12 13.65
C ILE A 99 1.67 16.43 13.30
N TYR A 100 2.80 17.08 13.55
CA TYR A 100 4.11 16.46 13.33
C TYR A 100 4.36 15.24 14.23
N LYS A 101 4.03 15.35 15.52
CA LYS A 101 4.11 14.20 16.45
C LYS A 101 3.21 13.06 16.02
N LEU A 102 1.99 13.36 15.58
CA LEU A 102 1.05 12.36 15.06
C LEU A 102 1.59 11.70 13.78
N TYR A 103 2.19 12.49 12.88
CA TYR A 103 2.90 11.98 11.69
C TYR A 103 3.99 10.98 12.09
N CYS A 104 4.89 11.37 12.98
CA CYS A 104 5.97 10.50 13.44
C CYS A 104 5.44 9.22 14.11
N GLN A 105 4.42 9.35 14.99
CA GLN A 105 3.83 8.23 15.68
C GLN A 105 3.16 7.23 14.74
N GLN A 106 2.32 7.69 13.81
CA GLN A 106 1.62 6.81 12.87
C GLN A 106 2.60 6.09 11.94
N ASN A 107 3.61 6.81 11.42
CA ASN A 107 4.65 6.21 10.60
C ASN A 107 5.43 5.14 11.39
N HIS A 108 5.83 5.44 12.62
CA HIS A 108 6.54 4.50 13.48
C HIS A 108 5.73 3.21 13.76
N GLU A 109 4.43 3.32 14.04
CA GLU A 109 3.56 2.16 14.24
C GLU A 109 3.47 1.29 12.99
N VAL A 110 3.28 1.90 11.81
CA VAL A 110 3.22 1.17 10.54
C VAL A 110 4.57 0.51 10.20
N TYR A 111 5.71 1.18 10.47
CA TYR A 111 7.05 0.57 10.34
C TYR A 111 7.23 -0.65 11.24
N LYS A 112 6.63 -0.67 12.43
CA LYS A 112 6.60 -1.83 13.32
C LYS A 112 5.61 -2.92 12.90
N GLY A 113 4.85 -2.71 11.85
CA GLY A 113 3.82 -3.64 11.38
C GLY A 113 2.49 -3.52 12.14
N ASN A 114 2.29 -2.46 12.92
CA ASN A 114 1.02 -2.20 13.59
C ASN A 114 0.12 -1.32 12.72
N TYR A 115 -0.95 -1.90 12.21
CA TYR A 115 -1.97 -1.21 11.41
C TYR A 115 -3.27 -0.98 12.18
N SER A 116 -3.32 -1.39 13.45
CA SER A 116 -4.46 -1.20 14.33
C SER A 116 -4.41 0.16 15.04
N ILE A 117 -4.16 1.21 14.27
CA ILE A 117 -4.00 2.58 14.76
C ILE A 117 -5.29 3.40 14.58
N PRO A 118 -5.56 4.38 15.45
CA PRO A 118 -6.74 5.24 15.33
C PRO A 118 -6.63 6.13 14.08
N GLN A 119 -7.79 6.45 13.50
CA GLN A 119 -7.87 7.38 12.38
C GLN A 119 -7.38 8.77 12.83
N SER A 120 -6.61 9.42 11.95
CA SER A 120 -6.18 10.79 12.19
C SER A 120 -7.29 11.78 11.80
N GLN A 121 -7.65 12.65 12.73
CA GLN A 121 -8.58 13.76 12.43
C GLN A 121 -7.82 14.92 11.76
N VAL A 122 -7.05 14.63 10.72
CA VAL A 122 -6.32 15.62 9.94
C VAL A 122 -7.18 16.04 8.76
N SER A 123 -7.50 17.32 8.70
CA SER A 123 -8.37 17.90 7.66
C SER A 123 -7.73 19.17 7.06
N GLY A 124 -8.45 19.84 6.16
CA GLY A 124 -8.01 21.10 5.57
C GLY A 124 -6.66 21.00 4.85
N SER A 125 -5.85 22.05 5.03
CA SER A 125 -4.61 22.24 4.27
C SER A 125 -3.55 21.19 4.54
N PHE A 126 -3.48 20.59 5.74
CA PHE A 126 -2.57 19.47 6.00
C PHE A 126 -2.96 18.21 5.19
N LYS A 127 -4.26 17.90 5.12
CA LYS A 127 -4.71 16.77 4.27
C LYS A 127 -4.41 17.05 2.79
N GLU A 128 -4.64 18.27 2.33
CA GLU A 128 -4.33 18.69 0.96
C GLU A 128 -2.83 18.54 0.67
N LEU A 129 -1.96 18.97 1.58
CA LEU A 129 -0.52 18.84 1.49
C LEU A 129 -0.10 17.38 1.26
N PHE A 130 -0.56 16.45 2.09
CA PHE A 130 -0.14 15.04 2.02
C PHE A 130 -0.77 14.27 0.86
N VAL A 131 -2.07 14.46 0.62
CA VAL A 131 -2.81 13.67 -0.36
C VAL A 131 -2.70 14.23 -1.77
N ASN A 132 -2.87 15.55 -1.93
CA ASN A 132 -2.88 16.15 -3.25
C ASN A 132 -1.46 16.49 -3.74
N PHE A 133 -0.65 17.14 -2.89
CA PHE A 133 0.70 17.52 -3.29
C PHE A 133 1.66 16.34 -3.20
N TYR A 134 1.91 15.75 -2.04
CA TYR A 134 2.92 14.70 -1.92
C TYR A 134 2.57 13.46 -2.73
N TYR A 135 1.41 12.85 -2.49
CA TYR A 135 1.08 11.59 -3.13
C TYR A 135 0.60 11.73 -4.58
N SER A 136 -0.34 12.63 -4.84
CA SER A 136 -0.94 12.71 -6.18
C SER A 136 -0.05 13.39 -7.20
N ASN A 137 0.82 14.31 -6.79
CA ASN A 137 1.63 15.11 -7.69
C ASN A 137 3.13 14.85 -7.57
N PHE A 138 3.72 15.03 -6.37
CA PHE A 138 5.18 14.90 -6.24
C PHE A 138 5.67 13.47 -6.41
N PHE A 139 4.86 12.47 -6.03
CA PHE A 139 5.17 11.06 -6.27
C PHE A 139 5.36 10.73 -7.77
N VAL A 140 4.80 11.50 -8.67
CA VAL A 140 4.90 11.28 -10.14
C VAL A 140 5.76 12.32 -10.85
N ASP A 141 6.40 13.24 -10.13
CA ASP A 141 7.22 14.32 -10.69
C ASP A 141 8.69 13.90 -10.75
N ASP A 142 9.12 13.41 -11.89
CA ASP A 142 10.49 12.96 -12.12
C ASP A 142 11.55 14.02 -11.81
N ASN A 143 11.25 15.33 -11.97
CA ASN A 143 12.21 16.40 -11.66
C ASN A 143 12.54 16.48 -10.17
N ILE A 144 11.54 16.24 -9.30
CA ILE A 144 11.76 16.17 -7.86
C ILE A 144 12.68 14.99 -7.53
N TRP A 145 12.36 13.81 -8.06
CA TRP A 145 13.10 12.59 -7.77
C TRP A 145 14.54 12.63 -8.30
N ILE A 146 14.78 13.18 -9.51
CA ILE A 146 16.13 13.36 -10.04
C ILE A 146 16.98 14.24 -9.09
N ILE A 147 16.40 15.30 -8.51
CA ILE A 147 17.12 16.15 -7.56
C ILE A 147 17.39 15.39 -6.24
N LEU A 148 16.43 14.62 -5.76
CA LEU A 148 16.52 13.93 -4.48
C LEU A 148 17.46 12.71 -4.53
N THR A 149 17.35 11.90 -5.58
CA THR A 149 17.99 10.57 -5.66
C THR A 149 18.93 10.40 -6.83
N GLY A 150 18.96 11.34 -7.78
CA GLY A 150 19.67 11.22 -9.05
C GLY A 150 18.96 10.37 -10.10
N GLU A 151 17.79 9.82 -9.79
CA GLU A 151 17.04 8.89 -10.64
C GLU A 151 15.57 9.30 -10.76
N GLN A 152 14.93 8.86 -11.84
CA GLN A 152 13.49 8.99 -12.00
C GLN A 152 12.77 7.98 -11.10
N TYR A 153 11.79 8.46 -10.35
CA TYR A 153 10.95 7.60 -9.54
C TYR A 153 9.48 8.04 -9.60
N ASN A 154 8.62 7.12 -9.99
CA ASN A 154 7.19 7.36 -10.15
C ASN A 154 6.42 6.06 -9.87
N ARG A 155 5.10 6.05 -10.13
CA ARG A 155 4.26 4.86 -9.89
C ARG A 155 4.74 3.63 -10.66
N GLY A 156 5.24 3.81 -11.89
CA GLY A 156 5.82 2.72 -12.67
C GLY A 156 7.08 2.16 -12.02
N SER A 157 7.97 3.03 -11.53
CA SER A 157 9.16 2.66 -10.78
C SER A 157 8.79 1.94 -9.48
N PHE A 158 7.78 2.43 -8.75
CA PHE A 158 7.27 1.75 -7.55
C PHE A 158 6.85 0.30 -7.84
N HIS A 159 6.03 0.09 -8.85
CA HIS A 159 5.59 -1.25 -9.23
C HIS A 159 6.74 -2.15 -9.70
N LYS A 160 7.69 -1.60 -10.46
CA LYS A 160 8.90 -2.31 -10.91
C LYS A 160 9.73 -2.77 -9.71
N ASN A 161 10.03 -1.86 -8.79
CA ASN A 161 10.81 -2.14 -7.59
C ASN A 161 10.10 -3.18 -6.71
N PHE A 162 8.80 -3.01 -6.50
CA PHE A 162 7.98 -3.97 -5.75
C PHE A 162 8.06 -5.38 -6.33
N ARG A 163 7.98 -5.54 -7.66
CA ARG A 163 8.11 -6.85 -8.32
C ARG A 163 9.53 -7.40 -8.27
N THR A 164 10.55 -6.55 -8.39
CA THR A 164 11.96 -6.96 -8.29
C THR A 164 12.23 -7.58 -6.93
N GLU A 165 11.75 -6.95 -5.86
CA GLU A 165 11.95 -7.41 -4.49
C GLU A 165 11.12 -8.65 -4.16
N ASN A 166 9.92 -8.74 -4.73
CA ASN A 166 9.01 -9.88 -4.55
C ASN A 166 9.06 -10.79 -5.78
N SER A 167 10.23 -11.36 -6.07
CA SER A 167 10.45 -12.21 -7.23
C SER A 167 9.41 -13.32 -7.35
N ARG A 168 9.04 -13.66 -8.60
CA ARG A 168 7.98 -14.63 -8.97
C ARG A 168 6.55 -14.22 -8.53
N LEU A 169 6.34 -13.11 -7.81
CA LEU A 169 5.00 -12.66 -7.44
C LEU A 169 4.33 -11.97 -8.63
N ALA A 170 3.63 -12.74 -9.44
CA ALA A 170 2.84 -12.24 -10.57
C ALA A 170 1.36 -12.03 -10.22
N VAL A 171 0.94 -12.44 -9.03
CA VAL A 171 -0.44 -12.36 -8.54
C VAL A 171 -0.60 -11.34 -7.43
N CYS A 172 -1.81 -10.86 -7.22
CA CYS A 172 -2.13 -9.89 -6.19
C CYS A 172 -1.84 -10.46 -4.79
N PRO A 173 -1.02 -9.77 -3.97
CA PRO A 173 -0.69 -10.24 -2.62
C PRO A 173 -1.89 -10.27 -1.68
N TYR A 174 -2.95 -9.53 -1.99
CA TYR A 174 -4.16 -9.52 -1.19
C TYR A 174 -5.06 -10.74 -1.43
N CYS A 175 -5.31 -11.09 -2.69
CA CYS A 175 -6.37 -12.07 -3.00
C CYS A 175 -5.87 -13.37 -3.66
N ASP A 176 -4.65 -13.42 -4.19
CA ASP A 176 -4.12 -14.58 -4.94
C ASP A 176 -4.89 -14.94 -6.23
N MET A 177 -5.87 -14.13 -6.64
CA MET A 177 -6.73 -14.41 -7.80
C MET A 177 -6.26 -13.73 -9.08
N ASP A 178 -6.01 -12.42 -9.01
CA ASP A 178 -5.73 -11.57 -10.16
C ASP A 178 -4.24 -11.36 -10.36
N THR A 179 -3.83 -11.14 -11.62
CA THR A 179 -2.44 -10.81 -11.92
C THR A 179 -2.15 -9.33 -11.68
N ILE A 180 -0.90 -9.06 -11.25
CA ILE A 180 -0.35 -7.71 -11.12
C ILE A 180 0.81 -7.47 -12.10
N VAL A 181 0.77 -8.12 -13.27
CA VAL A 181 1.82 -8.00 -14.29
C VAL A 181 1.59 -6.80 -15.21
N ALA A 182 0.36 -6.65 -15.69
CA ALA A 182 0.00 -5.55 -16.59
C ALA A 182 -0.29 -4.27 -15.80
N ILE A 183 0.29 -3.14 -16.22
CA ILE A 183 0.10 -1.83 -15.59
C ILE A 183 -1.38 -1.43 -15.50
N SER A 184 -2.19 -1.79 -16.49
CA SER A 184 -3.64 -1.52 -16.49
C SER A 184 -4.41 -2.23 -15.40
N ASN A 185 -3.87 -3.32 -14.85
CA ASN A 185 -4.54 -4.17 -13.87
C ASN A 185 -4.02 -3.99 -12.45
N ILE A 186 -3.10 -3.04 -12.23
CA ILE A 186 -2.48 -2.79 -10.94
C ILE A 186 -2.75 -1.38 -10.46
N SER A 187 -2.77 -1.24 -9.15
CA SER A 187 -2.81 0.04 -8.47
C SER A 187 -1.86 0.04 -7.28
N ILE A 188 -1.36 1.22 -6.93
CA ILE A 188 -0.74 1.43 -5.62
C ILE A 188 -1.90 1.67 -4.65
N GLU A 189 -2.13 0.68 -3.80
CA GLU A 189 -3.18 0.73 -2.78
C GLU A 189 -2.62 1.24 -1.46
N HIS A 190 -3.38 2.11 -0.78
CA HIS A 190 -3.13 2.48 0.60
C HIS A 190 -3.85 1.51 1.52
N PHE A 191 -3.12 0.67 2.23
CA PHE A 191 -3.76 -0.29 3.14
C PHE A 191 -4.61 0.43 4.19
N LEU A 192 -4.07 1.46 4.83
CA LEU A 192 -4.85 2.45 5.59
C LEU A 192 -5.22 3.59 4.64
N PRO A 193 -6.52 3.80 4.33
CA PRO A 193 -6.95 4.73 3.29
C PRO A 193 -6.46 6.17 3.53
N LYS A 194 -5.84 6.78 2.52
CA LYS A 194 -5.32 8.16 2.63
C LYS A 194 -6.38 9.23 2.92
N SER A 195 -7.65 8.94 2.65
CA SER A 195 -8.77 9.81 3.03
C SER A 195 -8.95 9.92 4.54
N LYS A 196 -8.56 8.88 5.29
CA LYS A 196 -8.69 8.74 6.75
C LYS A 196 -7.36 8.77 7.49
N PHE A 197 -6.27 8.45 6.78
CA PHE A 197 -4.90 8.45 7.28
C PHE A 197 -4.00 9.26 6.33
N PRO A 198 -4.28 10.56 6.12
CA PRO A 198 -3.55 11.37 5.14
C PRO A 198 -2.05 11.43 5.40
N LEU A 199 -1.62 11.44 6.65
CA LEU A 199 -0.22 11.48 7.05
C LEU A 199 0.58 10.25 6.61
N LEU A 200 -0.08 9.13 6.30
CA LEU A 200 0.52 7.89 5.80
C LEU A 200 0.48 7.77 4.28
N ALA A 201 0.11 8.85 3.56
CA ALA A 201 -0.04 8.79 2.11
C ALA A 201 1.26 8.42 1.37
N MET A 202 2.42 8.73 1.94
CA MET A 202 3.76 8.45 1.39
C MET A 202 4.52 7.37 2.19
N ASN A 203 3.89 6.70 3.16
CA ASN A 203 4.56 5.65 3.92
C ASN A 203 4.72 4.39 3.06
N PRO A 204 5.95 3.84 2.87
CA PRO A 204 6.21 2.71 1.99
C PRO A 204 5.47 1.43 2.39
N TYR A 205 5.26 1.21 3.69
CA TYR A 205 4.55 0.04 4.20
C TYR A 205 3.04 0.22 4.28
N ASN A 206 2.55 1.42 4.00
CA ASN A 206 1.13 1.67 3.74
C ASN A 206 0.78 1.54 2.24
N LEU A 207 1.78 1.47 1.36
CA LEU A 207 1.63 1.39 -0.09
C LEU A 207 1.92 -0.02 -0.58
N ILE A 208 1.01 -0.63 -1.32
CA ILE A 208 1.17 -1.98 -1.85
C ILE A 208 0.70 -2.08 -3.30
N SER A 209 1.45 -2.81 -4.13
CA SER A 209 0.99 -3.16 -5.48
C SER A 209 -0.09 -4.22 -5.39
N SER A 210 -1.32 -3.89 -5.75
CA SER A 210 -2.48 -4.78 -5.70
C SER A 210 -3.26 -4.77 -7.01
N CYS A 211 -4.14 -5.76 -7.21
CA CYS A 211 -5.05 -5.73 -8.35
C CYS A 211 -6.14 -4.66 -8.17
N THR A 212 -6.67 -4.20 -9.29
CA THR A 212 -7.71 -3.17 -9.32
C THR A 212 -8.97 -3.59 -8.55
N ALA A 213 -9.35 -4.88 -8.60
CA ALA A 213 -10.51 -5.40 -7.89
C ALA A 213 -10.37 -5.27 -6.35
N CYS A 214 -9.19 -5.57 -5.79
CA CYS A 214 -8.93 -5.39 -4.36
C CYS A 214 -9.01 -3.93 -3.92
N ASN A 215 -8.68 -2.99 -4.80
CA ASN A 215 -8.71 -1.54 -4.52
C ASN A 215 -10.12 -0.93 -4.66
N LYS A 216 -11.00 -1.49 -5.47
CA LYS A 216 -12.35 -0.96 -5.66
C LYS A 216 -13.25 -1.19 -4.45
N ALA A 217 -14.05 -0.17 -4.09
CA ALA A 217 -14.97 -0.24 -2.95
C ALA A 217 -16.05 -1.33 -3.08
N HIS A 218 -16.49 -1.64 -4.30
CA HIS A 218 -17.53 -2.61 -4.55
C HIS A 218 -17.03 -4.05 -4.42
N GLU A 219 -15.87 -4.33 -4.99
CA GLU A 219 -15.29 -5.68 -5.09
C GLU A 219 -14.30 -5.99 -3.96
N GLY A 220 -13.64 -4.97 -3.43
CA GLY A 220 -12.57 -5.08 -2.44
C GLY A 220 -12.72 -4.10 -1.28
N LYS A 221 -11.57 -3.56 -0.85
CA LYS A 221 -11.45 -2.70 0.32
C LYS A 221 -11.99 -1.28 0.08
N GLY A 222 -11.61 -0.64 -1.03
CA GLY A 222 -11.88 0.79 -1.26
C GLY A 222 -11.37 1.66 -0.10
N GLU A 223 -12.21 2.61 0.34
CA GLU A 223 -11.92 3.54 1.44
C GLU A 223 -12.32 2.99 2.84
N LYS A 224 -12.50 1.68 2.97
CA LYS A 224 -12.85 1.05 4.24
C LYS A 224 -11.63 0.90 5.13
N VAL A 225 -11.85 1.06 6.42
CA VAL A 225 -10.91 0.73 7.48
C VAL A 225 -11.41 -0.55 8.16
N SER A 226 -10.53 -1.46 8.45
CA SER A 226 -10.85 -2.67 9.18
C SER A 226 -11.06 -2.41 10.66
N ASP A 227 -11.78 -3.30 11.31
CA ASP A 227 -11.72 -3.44 12.75
C ASP A 227 -10.33 -3.88 13.19
N ALA A 228 -9.94 -3.52 14.42
CA ALA A 228 -8.71 -3.99 15.04
C ALA A 228 -8.95 -5.31 15.80
N PRO A 229 -7.98 -6.20 15.86
CA PRO A 229 -6.65 -6.12 15.23
C PRO A 229 -6.70 -6.43 13.73
N ILE A 230 -5.72 -5.95 12.98
CA ILE A 230 -5.61 -6.18 11.53
C ILE A 230 -4.17 -6.54 11.14
N ILE A 231 -4.02 -7.47 10.22
CA ILE A 231 -2.76 -7.92 9.63
C ILE A 231 -2.64 -7.50 8.17
N THR A 232 -1.44 -7.42 7.65
CA THR A 232 -1.15 -7.07 6.26
C THR A 232 -0.17 -8.07 5.63
N PRO A 233 -0.05 -8.11 4.30
CA PRO A 233 0.99 -8.86 3.61
C PRO A 233 2.43 -8.51 4.01
N TYR A 234 2.66 -7.36 4.63
CA TYR A 234 3.98 -7.00 5.15
C TYR A 234 4.35 -7.76 6.43
N ASN A 235 3.36 -8.17 7.22
CA ASN A 235 3.59 -8.93 8.44
C ASN A 235 3.95 -10.39 8.14
N GLU A 236 3.09 -11.09 7.41
CA GLU A 236 3.25 -12.52 7.16
C GLU A 236 2.52 -13.00 5.90
N MET A 237 2.65 -14.32 5.62
CA MET A 237 1.91 -15.01 4.56
C MET A 237 0.51 -15.37 5.05
N ILE A 238 -0.43 -14.46 4.90
CA ILE A 238 -1.82 -14.58 5.39
C ILE A 238 -2.54 -15.79 4.78
N GLY A 239 -2.15 -16.21 3.57
CA GLY A 239 -2.74 -17.37 2.90
C GLY A 239 -2.54 -18.70 3.63
N ASP A 240 -1.57 -18.82 4.52
CA ASP A 240 -1.36 -20.01 5.33
C ASP A 240 -2.42 -20.13 6.45
N SER A 241 -3.04 -19.03 6.84
CA SER A 241 -4.16 -18.98 7.78
C SER A 241 -5.53 -19.12 7.11
N ALA A 242 -5.58 -19.23 5.79
CA ALA A 242 -6.79 -19.48 5.03
C ALA A 242 -7.08 -21.00 4.93
N ASP A 243 -8.29 -21.41 5.24
CA ASP A 243 -8.77 -22.78 5.09
C ASP A 243 -9.88 -22.83 4.03
N PHE A 244 -9.55 -23.41 2.89
CA PHE A 244 -10.50 -23.54 1.79
C PHE A 244 -11.19 -24.89 1.82
N LEU A 245 -12.52 -24.87 1.93
CA LEU A 245 -13.35 -26.05 1.70
C LEU A 245 -13.87 -26.00 0.26
N VAL A 246 -13.41 -26.97 -0.54
CA VAL A 246 -13.84 -27.11 -1.94
C VAL A 246 -14.80 -28.26 -2.04
N ASP A 247 -16.07 -27.97 -2.27
CA ASP A 247 -17.13 -28.96 -2.47
C ASP A 247 -17.40 -29.16 -3.97
N PHE A 248 -16.89 -30.27 -4.51
CA PHE A 248 -17.05 -30.62 -5.91
C PHE A 248 -18.46 -31.10 -6.28
N LEU A 249 -19.31 -31.44 -5.29
CA LEU A 249 -20.69 -31.85 -5.56
C LEU A 249 -21.58 -30.61 -5.76
N SER A 250 -21.41 -29.59 -4.92
CA SER A 250 -22.20 -28.36 -5.02
C SER A 250 -21.56 -27.28 -5.87
N GLY A 251 -20.31 -27.45 -6.30
CA GLY A 251 -19.56 -26.45 -7.07
C GLY A 251 -19.23 -25.20 -6.25
N LYS A 252 -18.89 -25.35 -4.98
CA LYS A 252 -18.67 -24.21 -4.06
C LYS A 252 -17.32 -24.24 -3.39
N ILE A 253 -16.76 -23.03 -3.20
CA ILE A 253 -15.59 -22.80 -2.37
C ILE A 253 -16.02 -21.95 -1.17
N THR A 254 -15.65 -22.36 0.03
CA THR A 254 -15.84 -21.60 1.26
C THR A 254 -14.48 -21.31 1.87
N LEU A 255 -14.25 -20.06 2.25
CA LEU A 255 -13.04 -19.63 2.95
C LEU A 255 -13.33 -19.54 4.45
N ASN A 256 -12.63 -20.36 5.23
CA ASN A 256 -12.63 -20.30 6.68
C ASN A 256 -11.32 -19.70 7.19
N ASN A 257 -11.36 -19.12 8.37
CA ASN A 257 -10.18 -18.61 9.06
C ASN A 257 -9.60 -19.66 10.03
N LYS A 258 -8.30 -19.97 9.88
CA LYS A 258 -7.51 -20.78 10.84
C LYS A 258 -6.60 -19.93 11.72
N GLY A 259 -6.45 -18.65 11.39
CA GLY A 259 -5.63 -17.71 12.14
C GLY A 259 -6.38 -17.01 13.25
N GLY A 260 -5.83 -15.91 13.74
CA GLY A 260 -6.43 -15.06 14.75
C GLY A 260 -7.49 -14.10 14.19
N PRO A 261 -8.05 -13.25 15.05
CA PRO A 261 -9.03 -12.23 14.65
C PRO A 261 -8.48 -11.23 13.62
N GLU A 262 -7.17 -10.98 13.61
CA GLU A 262 -6.50 -10.11 12.64
C GLU A 262 -6.61 -10.65 11.20
N HIS A 263 -6.57 -11.97 11.01
CA HIS A 263 -6.77 -12.64 9.72
C HIS A 263 -8.22 -12.58 9.29
N GLU A 264 -9.15 -12.82 10.22
CA GLU A 264 -10.58 -12.70 9.98
C GLU A 264 -10.96 -11.30 9.48
N ASN A 265 -10.42 -10.28 10.16
CA ASN A 265 -10.62 -8.88 9.79
C ASN A 265 -10.03 -8.56 8.40
N PHE A 266 -8.89 -9.15 8.05
CA PHE A 266 -8.30 -9.02 6.70
C PHE A 266 -9.19 -9.65 5.63
N PHE A 267 -9.70 -10.87 5.87
CA PHE A 267 -10.59 -11.55 4.91
C PHE A 267 -11.89 -10.78 4.71
N LYS A 268 -12.48 -10.27 5.78
CA LYS A 268 -13.69 -9.42 5.73
C LYS A 268 -13.44 -8.10 5.01
N LEU A 269 -12.33 -7.41 5.31
CA LEU A 269 -11.97 -6.14 4.68
C LEU A 269 -11.93 -6.25 3.16
N LEU A 270 -11.34 -7.33 2.64
CA LEU A 270 -11.17 -7.59 1.21
C LEU A 270 -12.30 -8.43 0.60
N LYS A 271 -13.33 -8.78 1.38
CA LYS A 271 -14.46 -9.62 0.96
C LYS A 271 -14.03 -10.94 0.31
N LEU A 272 -12.97 -11.56 0.85
CA LEU A 272 -12.37 -12.71 0.18
C LEU A 272 -13.28 -13.93 0.16
N ASP A 273 -14.08 -14.16 1.20
CA ASP A 273 -15.07 -15.26 1.20
C ASP A 273 -16.04 -15.16 0.03
N ALA A 274 -16.68 -14.00 -0.14
CA ALA A 274 -17.61 -13.76 -1.25
C ALA A 274 -16.91 -13.91 -2.62
N ARG A 275 -15.67 -13.45 -2.75
CA ARG A 275 -14.93 -13.52 -4.01
C ARG A 275 -14.48 -14.93 -4.36
N TYR A 276 -14.09 -15.75 -3.37
CA TYR A 276 -13.75 -17.15 -3.61
C TYR A 276 -14.96 -18.04 -3.85
N SER A 277 -16.15 -17.63 -3.36
CA SER A 277 -17.41 -18.35 -3.60
C SER A 277 -18.03 -18.10 -4.99
N GLU A 278 -17.43 -17.21 -5.80
CA GLU A 278 -17.88 -16.97 -7.18
C GLU A 278 -17.76 -18.26 -8.03
N PRO A 279 -18.82 -18.66 -8.78
CA PRO A 279 -18.81 -19.90 -9.57
C PRO A 279 -17.63 -20.02 -10.52
N PHE A 280 -17.24 -18.92 -11.16
CA PHE A 280 -16.09 -18.91 -12.07
C PHE A 280 -14.76 -19.27 -11.38
N ILE A 281 -14.59 -18.91 -10.12
CA ILE A 281 -13.38 -19.29 -9.35
C ILE A 281 -13.38 -20.79 -9.10
N PHE A 282 -14.54 -21.37 -8.77
CA PHE A 282 -14.67 -22.82 -8.65
C PHE A 282 -14.32 -23.53 -9.97
N GLU A 283 -14.86 -23.07 -11.10
CA GLU A 283 -14.55 -23.64 -12.43
C GLU A 283 -13.05 -23.61 -12.71
N CYS A 284 -12.36 -22.49 -12.48
CA CYS A 284 -10.91 -22.39 -12.64
C CYS A 284 -10.14 -23.40 -11.77
N VAL A 285 -10.57 -23.58 -10.52
CA VAL A 285 -9.93 -24.50 -9.56
C VAL A 285 -10.19 -25.95 -9.93
N ASP A 286 -11.40 -26.29 -10.34
CA ASP A 286 -11.80 -27.63 -10.80
C ASP A 286 -11.05 -28.03 -12.07
N ASP A 287 -10.97 -27.14 -13.06
CA ASP A 287 -10.22 -27.36 -14.29
C ASP A 287 -8.71 -27.56 -14.05
N ALA A 288 -8.14 -26.78 -13.13
CA ALA A 288 -6.74 -26.93 -12.75
C ALA A 288 -6.49 -28.29 -12.04
N ALA A 289 -7.38 -28.71 -11.15
CA ALA A 289 -7.30 -30.00 -10.49
C ALA A 289 -7.46 -31.16 -11.49
N LYS A 290 -8.45 -31.10 -12.39
CA LYS A 290 -8.65 -32.09 -13.47
C LYS A 290 -7.43 -32.20 -14.36
N SER A 291 -6.90 -31.08 -14.83
CA SER A 291 -5.71 -31.03 -15.69
C SER A 291 -4.50 -31.66 -15.03
N LEU A 292 -4.30 -31.45 -13.74
CA LEU A 292 -3.24 -32.09 -12.96
C LEU A 292 -3.37 -33.61 -13.00
N PHE A 293 -4.55 -34.15 -12.63
CA PHE A 293 -4.75 -35.60 -12.57
C PHE A 293 -4.68 -36.25 -13.94
N LEU A 294 -5.16 -35.61 -14.98
CA LEU A 294 -5.00 -36.06 -16.37
C LEU A 294 -3.52 -36.13 -16.78
N THR A 295 -2.76 -35.07 -16.49
CA THR A 295 -1.34 -34.99 -16.81
C THR A 295 -0.55 -36.09 -16.07
N LEU A 296 -0.78 -36.24 -14.78
CA LEU A 296 -0.11 -37.25 -13.99
C LEU A 296 -0.46 -38.67 -14.46
N SER A 297 -1.70 -38.94 -14.86
CA SER A 297 -2.12 -40.24 -15.39
C SER A 297 -1.45 -40.57 -16.74
N HIS A 298 -1.06 -39.59 -17.52
CA HIS A 298 -0.35 -39.78 -18.79
C HIS A 298 1.12 -40.22 -18.60
N TYR A 299 1.74 -39.84 -17.49
CA TYR A 299 3.13 -40.16 -17.15
C TYR A 299 3.27 -41.40 -16.25
N GLY A 300 2.20 -42.09 -15.95
CA GLY A 300 2.13 -43.27 -15.08
C GLY A 300 1.12 -43.11 -13.98
N SER A 301 1.11 -44.03 -13.01
CA SER A 301 0.22 -43.90 -11.84
C SER A 301 0.71 -42.78 -10.92
N PRO A 302 -0.08 -41.72 -10.69
CA PRO A 302 0.32 -40.65 -9.78
C PRO A 302 0.53 -41.18 -8.37
N THR A 303 1.56 -40.68 -7.70
CA THR A 303 1.81 -40.95 -6.29
C THR A 303 1.47 -39.71 -5.46
N LYS A 304 1.22 -39.89 -4.16
CA LYS A 304 1.04 -38.76 -3.24
C LYS A 304 2.25 -37.82 -3.26
N GLU A 305 3.46 -38.37 -3.43
CA GLU A 305 4.67 -37.56 -3.52
C GLU A 305 4.69 -36.68 -4.76
N SER A 306 4.31 -37.22 -5.93
CA SER A 306 4.24 -36.41 -7.17
C SER A 306 3.19 -35.30 -7.07
N ILE A 307 2.06 -35.56 -6.44
CA ILE A 307 1.00 -34.59 -6.21
C ILE A 307 1.46 -33.51 -5.21
N ASN A 308 2.08 -33.90 -4.09
CA ASN A 308 2.61 -32.98 -3.12
C ASN A 308 3.73 -32.11 -3.69
N SER A 309 4.58 -32.68 -4.54
CA SER A 309 5.62 -31.93 -5.26
C SER A 309 5.00 -30.87 -6.19
N TYR A 310 3.93 -31.22 -6.91
CA TYR A 310 3.21 -30.25 -7.73
C TYR A 310 2.63 -29.09 -6.89
N ILE A 311 1.94 -29.40 -5.79
CA ILE A 311 1.39 -28.39 -4.87
C ILE A 311 2.49 -27.47 -4.34
N SER A 312 3.63 -28.03 -3.94
CA SER A 312 4.76 -27.24 -3.45
C SER A 312 5.33 -26.34 -4.53
N ASN A 313 5.50 -26.85 -5.75
CA ASN A 313 6.00 -26.08 -6.90
C ASN A 313 5.05 -24.92 -7.28
N THR A 314 3.72 -25.14 -7.25
CA THR A 314 2.71 -24.12 -7.52
C THR A 314 2.82 -22.98 -6.51
N LYS A 315 2.95 -23.31 -5.22
CA LYS A 315 3.16 -22.35 -4.15
C LYS A 315 4.50 -21.62 -4.29
N GLU A 316 5.58 -22.33 -4.62
CA GLU A 316 6.90 -21.70 -4.83
C GLU A 316 6.92 -20.75 -6.01
N ARG A 317 6.20 -21.06 -7.08
CA ARG A 317 6.04 -20.20 -8.27
C ARG A 317 5.07 -19.04 -8.03
N LYS A 318 4.35 -19.02 -6.91
CA LYS A 318 3.31 -18.03 -6.59
C LYS A 318 2.28 -17.91 -7.72
N GLU A 319 1.78 -19.05 -8.19
CA GLU A 319 0.77 -19.10 -9.24
C GLU A 319 -0.60 -18.65 -8.71
N LYS A 320 -1.51 -18.30 -9.62
CA LYS A 320 -2.88 -17.91 -9.26
C LYS A 320 -3.58 -19.03 -8.49
N LEU A 321 -4.37 -18.64 -7.50
CA LEU A 321 -5.21 -19.54 -6.72
C LEU A 321 -4.43 -20.63 -5.96
N SER A 322 -3.12 -20.44 -5.74
CA SER A 322 -2.24 -21.44 -5.14
C SER A 322 -2.73 -21.94 -3.79
N PHE A 323 -3.34 -21.07 -2.97
CA PHE A 323 -3.81 -21.45 -1.64
C PHE A 323 -5.06 -22.33 -1.70
N VAL A 324 -6.03 -22.00 -2.57
CA VAL A 324 -7.24 -22.82 -2.73
C VAL A 324 -6.96 -24.08 -3.54
N LEU A 325 -6.07 -24.03 -4.53
CA LEU A 325 -5.74 -25.18 -5.38
C LEU A 325 -5.14 -26.34 -4.56
N LYS A 326 -4.33 -26.05 -3.53
CA LYS A 326 -3.86 -27.05 -2.58
C LYS A 326 -5.03 -27.82 -1.96
N SER A 327 -6.03 -27.12 -1.45
CA SER A 327 -7.21 -27.74 -0.82
C SER A 327 -8.05 -28.49 -1.84
N ALA A 328 -8.22 -27.94 -3.04
CA ALA A 328 -8.94 -28.58 -4.13
C ALA A 328 -8.31 -29.93 -4.52
N ILE A 329 -7.01 -29.94 -4.74
CA ILE A 329 -6.28 -31.18 -5.13
C ILE A 329 -6.42 -32.27 -4.05
N ILE A 330 -6.24 -31.92 -2.78
CA ILE A 330 -6.33 -32.88 -1.66
C ILE A 330 -7.76 -33.41 -1.51
N ASN A 331 -8.78 -32.61 -1.78
CA ASN A 331 -10.19 -32.99 -1.66
C ASN A 331 -10.75 -33.58 -2.96
N TYR A 332 -9.98 -33.59 -4.05
CA TYR A 332 -10.44 -34.09 -5.33
C TYR A 332 -10.74 -35.60 -5.23
N PRO A 333 -11.85 -36.11 -5.79
CA PRO A 333 -12.27 -37.50 -5.62
C PRO A 333 -11.18 -38.51 -5.98
N GLN A 334 -10.42 -38.27 -7.05
CA GLN A 334 -9.33 -39.17 -7.48
C GLN A 334 -8.14 -39.15 -6.53
N TYR A 335 -7.89 -38.11 -5.75
CA TYR A 335 -6.76 -38.06 -4.81
C TYR A 335 -6.80 -39.21 -3.79
N LYS A 336 -8.00 -39.63 -3.38
CA LYS A 336 -8.20 -40.73 -2.43
C LYS A 336 -7.83 -42.09 -2.99
N LEU A 337 -7.72 -42.20 -4.32
CA LEU A 337 -7.35 -43.48 -5.01
C LEU A 337 -5.83 -43.69 -5.01
N TYR A 338 -5.04 -42.68 -4.74
CA TYR A 338 -3.58 -42.75 -4.74
C TYR A 338 -3.07 -43.00 -3.32
N LYS A 339 -2.27 -44.05 -3.17
CA LYS A 339 -1.68 -44.46 -1.90
C LYS A 339 -0.29 -43.87 -1.68
#